data_2dc8d4cd16f9f23e1758b363632f6a9a
#
_entry.id   2dc8d4cd16f9f23e1758b363632f6a9a
#
_cell.length_a   1.000
_cell.length_b   1.000
_cell.length_c   1.000
_cell.angle_alpha   90.00
_cell.angle_beta   90.00
_cell.angle_gamma   90.00
#
_symmetry.space_group_name_H-M   'P 1'
#
loop_
_entity.id
_entity.type
_entity.pdbx_description
1 polymer ?
#
loop_
_entity_poly.entity_id
_entity_poly.type
_entity_poly.pdbx_seq_one_letter_code
_entity_poly.pdbx_strand_id
1 'polypeptide(L)'
;MDKQGNTIAGRKRNDEFDFYETPKWATEKAVEAMLTDGVLNKYEQIYEPCAGAGAITDILNVYGFENIKASDIQTADYIKGHKGVDVYDIEDDACEVVFTNPP
;
A
#
# COMPACT_ATOMS: atom_id res chain seq x y z
N MET A 1 7.66 -8.73 22.61
CA MET A 1 7.43 -7.95 22.89
C MET A 1 7.11 -7.30 22.66
N ASP A 2 7.38 -8.06 22.61
CA ASP A 2 7.11 -7.46 22.87
C ASP A 2 7.43 -7.23 22.60
N LYS A 3 7.92 -7.96 22.65
CA LYS A 3 7.91 -7.59 22.83
C LYS A 3 7.90 -7.19 22.87
N GLN A 4 8.17 -7.89 22.91
CA GLN A 4 7.94 -7.41 23.22
C GLN A 4 7.57 -6.98 23.17
N GLY A 5 7.79 -7.64 23.17
CA GLY A 5 7.41 -7.30 23.49
C GLY A 5 6.82 -6.96 23.22
N ASN A 6 6.68 -7.17 23.36
CA ASN A 6 6.17 -6.74 23.37
C ASN A 6 5.71 -6.19 23.03
N THR A 7 5.64 -6.42 23.11
CA THR A 7 5.20 -6.04 23.01
C THR A 7 4.72 -5.38 22.74
N ILE A 8 4.63 -5.50 22.65
CA ILE A 8 4.25 -5.09 22.47
C ILE A 8 3.76 -4.99 22.54
N ALA A 9 3.91 -4.83 22.71
CA ALA A 9 3.51 -5.17 22.87
C ALA A 9 2.81 -5.57 22.73
N GLY A 10 3.06 -5.41 23.24
CA GLY A 10 2.16 -6.45 23.44
C GLY A 10 1.39 -7.03 22.32
N ARG A 11 1.45 -6.51 21.33
CA ARG A 11 0.69 -7.07 20.24
C ARG A 11 1.29 -8.38 19.77
N LYS A 12 0.43 -9.35 19.61
CA LYS A 12 0.82 -10.67 19.17
C LYS A 12 0.64 -10.81 17.67
N ARG A 13 1.66 -11.30 17.01
CA ARG A 13 1.58 -11.57 15.58
C ARG A 13 1.40 -13.05 15.33
N ASN A 14 0.45 -13.40 14.53
CA ASN A 14 0.19 -14.79 14.19
C ASN A 14 0.91 -15.23 12.94
N ASP A 15 1.31 -14.31 12.12
CA ASP A 15 1.98 -14.58 10.86
C ASP A 15 3.24 -13.76 10.80
N GLU A 16 4.14 -14.17 9.95
CA GLU A 16 5.39 -13.49 9.75
C GLU A 16 5.22 -12.09 9.23
N PHE A 17 4.15 -11.87 8.48
CA PHE A 17 3.86 -10.57 7.87
C PHE A 17 2.53 -10.09 8.38
N ASP A 18 2.54 -8.90 8.91
CA ASP A 18 1.31 -8.27 9.33
C ASP A 18 0.46 -8.00 8.11
N PHE A 19 -0.78 -8.41 8.16
CA PHE A 19 -1.70 -8.09 7.09
C PHE A 19 -2.87 -7.31 7.68
N TYR A 20 -2.85 -6.02 7.44
CA TYR A 20 -3.94 -5.13 7.82
C TYR A 20 -4.40 -4.43 6.57
N GLU A 21 -5.64 -4.65 6.20
CA GLU A 21 -6.21 -3.90 5.10
C GLU A 21 -6.43 -2.46 5.53
N THR A 22 -5.99 -1.55 4.70
CA THR A 22 -6.28 -0.14 4.91
C THR A 22 -7.79 0.06 4.79
N PRO A 23 -8.43 0.66 5.79
CA PRO A 23 -9.87 0.89 5.68
C PRO A 23 -10.19 1.75 4.46
N LYS A 24 -11.25 1.39 3.78
CA LYS A 24 -11.67 2.07 2.57
C LYS A 24 -11.81 3.58 2.79
N TRP A 25 -12.45 3.97 3.89
CA TRP A 25 -12.67 5.38 4.18
C TRP A 25 -11.37 6.17 4.30
N ALA A 26 -10.32 5.53 4.81
CA ALA A 26 -9.04 6.22 5.01
C ALA A 26 -8.42 6.57 3.66
N THR A 27 -8.41 5.64 2.71
CA THR A 27 -7.90 5.90 1.38
C THR A 27 -8.76 6.94 0.67
N GLU A 28 -10.08 6.84 0.79
CA GLU A 28 -10.98 7.80 0.18
C GLU A 28 -10.71 9.21 0.66
N LYS A 29 -10.56 9.38 1.97
CA LYS A 29 -10.28 10.71 2.54
C LYS A 29 -8.94 11.25 2.06
N ALA A 30 -7.92 10.40 2.04
CA ALA A 30 -6.60 10.83 1.61
C ALA A 30 -6.60 11.26 0.14
N VAL A 31 -7.23 10.46 -0.71
CA VAL A 31 -7.31 10.76 -2.15
C VAL A 31 -8.08 12.06 -2.37
N GLU A 32 -9.22 12.23 -1.72
CA GLU A 32 -10.03 13.43 -1.86
C GLU A 32 -9.26 14.68 -1.44
N ALA A 33 -8.56 14.61 -0.32
CA ALA A 33 -7.77 15.74 0.16
C ALA A 33 -6.66 16.10 -0.83
N MET A 34 -5.95 15.11 -1.33
CA MET A 34 -4.83 15.35 -2.24
C MET A 34 -5.28 15.84 -3.61
N LEU A 35 -6.41 15.36 -4.11
CA LEU A 35 -6.97 15.89 -5.35
C LEU A 35 -7.39 17.34 -5.18
N THR A 36 -8.05 17.65 -4.06
CA THR A 36 -8.51 19.01 -3.78
C THR A 36 -7.34 19.98 -3.67
N ASP A 37 -6.26 19.56 -3.02
CA ASP A 37 -5.09 20.41 -2.82
C ASP A 37 -4.16 20.45 -4.03
N GLY A 38 -4.46 19.70 -5.07
CA GLY A 38 -3.63 19.65 -6.26
C GLY A 38 -2.32 18.91 -6.10
N VAL A 39 -2.19 18.13 -5.03
CA VAL A 39 -0.97 17.38 -4.75
C VAL A 39 -0.90 16.12 -5.59
N LEU A 40 -2.06 15.58 -5.97
CA LEU A 40 -2.15 14.32 -6.69
C LEU A 40 -2.89 14.54 -8.00
N ASN A 41 -2.35 13.97 -9.07
CA ASN A 41 -2.88 14.11 -10.41
C ASN A 41 -3.20 12.72 -10.97
N LYS A 42 -4.35 12.57 -11.62
CA LYS A 42 -4.82 11.26 -12.11
C LYS A 42 -3.93 10.64 -13.17
N TYR A 43 -3.08 11.43 -13.79
CA TYR A 43 -2.20 10.94 -14.86
C TYR A 43 -0.83 10.52 -14.34
N GLU A 44 -0.53 10.78 -13.07
CA GLU A 44 0.74 10.40 -12.49
C GLU A 44 0.86 8.89 -12.34
N GLN A 45 2.08 8.41 -12.44
CA GLN A 45 2.36 7.00 -12.22
C GLN A 45 2.51 6.75 -10.73
N ILE A 46 1.64 5.92 -10.19
CA ILE A 46 1.57 5.64 -8.75
C ILE A 46 2.06 4.22 -8.52
N TYR A 47 2.84 4.06 -7.46
CA TYR A 47 3.32 2.75 -7.06
C TYR A 47 2.86 2.47 -5.63
N GLU A 48 2.24 1.31 -5.44
CA GLU A 48 1.88 0.79 -4.12
C GLU A 48 2.72 -0.47 -3.86
N PRO A 49 3.86 -0.33 -3.15
CA PRO A 49 4.77 -1.46 -2.94
C PRO A 49 4.35 -2.40 -1.81
N CYS A 50 3.31 -2.07 -1.07
CA CYS A 50 2.77 -2.90 0.00
C CYS A 50 1.29 -3.15 -0.27
N ALA A 51 0.98 -3.66 -1.44
CA ALA A 51 -0.37 -3.66 -1.99
C ALA A 51 -1.35 -4.57 -1.24
N GLY A 52 -0.86 -5.65 -0.65
CA GLY A 52 -1.74 -6.61 -0.02
C GLY A 52 -2.80 -7.09 -1.00
N ALA A 53 -4.05 -7.12 -0.57
CA ALA A 53 -5.17 -7.56 -1.39
C ALA A 53 -5.72 -6.43 -2.29
N GLY A 54 -5.09 -5.28 -2.31
CA GLY A 54 -5.47 -4.19 -3.21
C GLY A 54 -6.41 -3.16 -2.62
N ALA A 55 -6.45 -3.04 -1.29
CA ALA A 55 -7.38 -2.11 -0.65
C ALA A 55 -7.16 -0.67 -1.12
N ILE A 56 -5.91 -0.24 -1.24
CA ILE A 56 -5.60 1.12 -1.70
C ILE A 56 -5.77 1.23 -3.21
N THR A 57 -5.21 0.28 -3.96
CA THR A 57 -5.25 0.34 -5.43
C THR A 57 -6.68 0.30 -5.95
N ASP A 58 -7.57 -0.45 -5.32
CA ASP A 58 -8.96 -0.51 -5.72
C ASP A 58 -9.64 0.86 -5.61
N ILE A 59 -9.36 1.59 -4.53
CA ILE A 59 -9.92 2.92 -4.34
C ILE A 59 -9.33 3.91 -5.33
N LEU A 60 -8.02 3.85 -5.57
CA LEU A 60 -7.39 4.70 -6.58
C LEU A 60 -8.04 4.48 -7.95
N ASN A 61 -8.32 3.23 -8.31
CA ASN A 61 -8.99 2.92 -9.57
C ASN A 61 -10.39 3.53 -9.62
N VAL A 62 -11.13 3.46 -8.52
CA VAL A 62 -12.48 4.06 -8.46
C VAL A 62 -12.41 5.57 -8.70
N TYR A 63 -11.36 6.23 -8.24
CA TYR A 63 -11.18 7.67 -8.43
C TYR A 63 -10.60 8.03 -9.79
N GLY A 64 -10.35 7.04 -10.65
CA GLY A 64 -9.93 7.29 -12.02
C GLY A 64 -8.44 7.26 -12.28
N PHE A 65 -7.64 6.83 -11.29
CA PHE A 65 -6.22 6.63 -11.51
C PHE A 65 -6.01 5.33 -12.28
N GLU A 66 -5.29 5.39 -13.39
CA GLU A 66 -5.08 4.22 -14.24
C GLU A 66 -3.64 3.77 -14.29
N ASN A 67 -2.70 4.65 -13.97
CA ASN A 67 -1.29 4.33 -14.01
C ASN A 67 -0.82 3.87 -12.64
N ILE A 68 -1.31 2.71 -12.22
CA ILE A 68 -1.01 2.17 -10.89
C ILE A 68 -0.21 0.90 -11.03
N LYS A 69 0.92 0.85 -10.34
CA LYS A 69 1.73 -0.35 -10.23
C LYS A 69 1.69 -0.82 -8.80
N ALA A 70 1.47 -2.10 -8.60
CA ALA A 70 1.31 -2.68 -7.28
C ALA A 70 2.24 -3.87 -7.10
N SER A 71 2.81 -3.99 -5.92
CA SER A 71 3.61 -5.16 -5.56
C SER A 71 3.54 -5.39 -4.05
N ASP A 72 4.06 -6.51 -3.62
CA ASP A 72 4.14 -6.84 -2.20
C ASP A 72 5.25 -7.85 -2.02
N ILE A 73 5.88 -7.85 -0.86
CA ILE A 73 6.89 -8.85 -0.55
C ILE A 73 6.26 -10.21 -0.31
N GLN A 74 5.01 -10.24 0.09
CA GLN A 74 4.28 -11.49 0.31
C GLN A 74 3.95 -12.16 -1.01
N THR A 75 3.72 -13.48 -0.94
CA THR A 75 3.48 -14.28 -2.13
C THR A 75 2.13 -15.00 -2.10
N ALA A 76 1.28 -14.69 -1.14
CA ALA A 76 -0.02 -15.33 -1.01
C ALA A 76 -0.89 -15.06 -2.24
N ASP A 77 -1.86 -15.95 -2.47
CA ASP A 77 -2.70 -15.88 -3.67
C ASP A 77 -3.55 -14.62 -3.72
N TYR A 78 -3.91 -14.05 -2.57
CA TYR A 78 -4.75 -12.86 -2.53
C TYR A 78 -4.02 -11.57 -2.88
N ILE A 79 -2.69 -11.62 -3.00
CA ILE A 79 -1.90 -10.42 -3.29
C ILE A 79 -2.22 -9.89 -4.68
N LYS A 80 -2.46 -8.58 -4.76
CA LYS A 80 -2.66 -7.89 -6.04
C LYS A 80 -1.32 -7.40 -6.57
N GLY A 81 -1.14 -7.49 -7.88
CA GLY A 81 0.10 -7.04 -8.51
C GLY A 81 1.22 -8.06 -8.44
N HIS A 82 2.43 -7.58 -8.37
CA HIS A 82 3.61 -8.45 -8.40
C HIS A 82 3.94 -8.94 -7.01
N LYS A 83 4.15 -10.24 -6.87
CA LYS A 83 4.42 -10.88 -5.59
C LYS A 83 5.91 -11.04 -5.38
N GLY A 84 6.31 -11.09 -4.10
CA GLY A 84 7.69 -11.38 -3.75
C GLY A 84 8.66 -10.28 -4.09
N VAL A 85 8.20 -9.04 -4.15
CA VAL A 85 9.05 -7.89 -4.49
C VAL A 85 9.39 -7.15 -3.21
N ASP A 86 10.69 -7.08 -2.92
CA ASP A 86 11.17 -6.30 -1.78
C ASP A 86 11.26 -4.83 -2.21
N VAL A 87 10.79 -3.94 -1.36
CA VAL A 87 10.79 -2.51 -1.66
C VAL A 87 12.21 -1.99 -1.93
N TYR A 88 13.21 -2.60 -1.32
CA TYR A 88 14.61 -2.21 -1.53
C TYR A 88 15.13 -2.56 -2.92
N ASP A 89 14.43 -3.42 -3.64
CA ASP A 89 14.81 -3.80 -5.00
C ASP A 89 14.14 -2.96 -6.06
N ILE A 90 13.30 -2.01 -5.65
CA ILE A 90 12.60 -1.13 -6.59
C ILE A 90 13.53 0.02 -6.96
N GLU A 91 13.61 0.32 -8.25
CA GLU A 91 14.47 1.39 -8.74
C GLU A 91 13.95 2.76 -8.32
N ASP A 92 14.86 3.69 -8.11
CA ASP A 92 14.55 5.02 -7.58
C ASP A 92 13.55 5.79 -8.43
N ASP A 93 13.56 5.58 -9.74
CA ASP A 93 12.71 6.31 -10.67
C ASP A 93 11.57 5.47 -11.21
N ALA A 94 11.16 4.46 -10.48
CA ALA A 94 10.11 3.53 -10.92
C ALA A 94 8.74 4.19 -11.04
N CYS A 95 8.54 5.33 -10.36
CA CYS A 95 7.25 6.01 -10.36
C CYS A 95 7.41 7.46 -9.96
N GLU A 96 6.33 8.21 -10.08
CA GLU A 96 6.28 9.61 -9.66
C GLU A 96 5.77 9.75 -8.24
N VAL A 97 4.89 8.85 -7.82
CA VAL A 97 4.23 8.91 -6.52
C VAL A 97 4.24 7.53 -5.90
N VAL A 98 4.59 7.46 -4.63
CA VAL A 98 4.37 6.24 -3.83
C VAL A 98 3.19 6.52 -2.91
N PHE A 99 2.18 5.66 -2.99
CA PHE A 99 0.97 5.79 -2.19
C PHE A 99 0.76 4.46 -1.48
N THR A 100 1.07 4.41 -0.19
CA THR A 100 1.15 3.13 0.51
C THR A 100 0.86 3.28 1.99
N ASN A 101 0.51 2.16 2.60
CA ASN A 101 0.40 2.02 4.05
C ASN A 101 1.24 0.80 4.44
N PRO A 102 2.53 0.98 4.69
CA PRO A 102 3.42 -0.15 4.98
C PRO A 102 3.10 -0.78 6.33
N PRO A 103 3.46 -2.05 6.51
CA PRO A 103 3.26 -2.74 7.78
C PRO A 103 4.12 -2.19 8.90
#